data_2439776c79d916fb8f740a060f52740c
#
_entry.id   2439776c79d916fb8f740a060f52740c
#
_cell.length_a   1.000
_cell.length_b   1.000
_cell.length_c   1.000
_cell.angle_alpha   90.00
_cell.angle_beta   90.00
_cell.angle_gamma   90.00
#
_symmetry.space_group_name_H-M   'P 1'
#
loop_
_entity.id
_entity.type
_entity.pdbx_description
1 polymer ?
#
loop_
_entity_poly.entity_id
_entity_poly.type
_entity_poly.pdbx_seq_one_letter_code
_entity_poly.pdbx_strand_id
1 'polypeptide(L)'
;MSKVVRVAVVGYGGMGGWHTKRLQEIPGVVELAGVYDIKPERNKAAEENGIHAYSSFEELLADKTVDVVTVAIPNDQHKKVCIQVMEAGKVAISEKPVTLCTADLEEMIAASKRTGSVFTVHQNRRWDEDFRVAEKIAKSGQLGRVFAIQSRVHGSRGIPGDWRNTKAQGGGMVLDWGVHLLDQMNMMMGKMPVSVYATLSNVTNEEVDDGFTATFKFD
;
A
#
# COMPACT_ATOMS: atom_id res chain seq x y z
N MET A 1 -6.99 -30.56 -3.71
CA MET A 1 -6.55 -29.33 -4.39
C MET A 1 -6.79 -28.19 -3.44
N SER A 2 -5.83 -27.28 -3.24
CA SER A 2 -6.04 -26.07 -2.45
C SER A 2 -7.14 -25.21 -3.13
N LYS A 3 -8.01 -24.57 -2.33
CA LYS A 3 -9.01 -23.63 -2.84
C LYS A 3 -8.29 -22.48 -3.54
N VAL A 4 -8.71 -22.13 -4.77
CA VAL A 4 -8.25 -20.91 -5.45
C VAL A 4 -8.84 -19.72 -4.70
N VAL A 5 -8.00 -18.75 -4.33
CA VAL A 5 -8.42 -17.54 -3.59
C VAL A 5 -8.99 -16.53 -4.58
N ARG A 6 -10.22 -16.07 -4.33
CA ARG A 6 -10.87 -15.06 -5.17
C ARG A 6 -10.67 -13.66 -4.61
N VAL A 7 -10.10 -12.79 -5.43
CA VAL A 7 -9.67 -11.45 -5.06
C VAL A 7 -10.48 -10.40 -5.84
N ALA A 8 -11.09 -9.45 -5.14
CA ALA A 8 -11.67 -8.24 -5.74
C ALA A 8 -10.78 -7.02 -5.47
N VAL A 9 -10.86 -6.01 -6.31
CA VAL A 9 -10.10 -4.76 -6.16
C VAL A 9 -11.05 -3.57 -6.03
N VAL A 10 -10.89 -2.78 -4.97
CA VAL A 10 -11.58 -1.49 -4.78
C VAL A 10 -10.66 -0.37 -5.21
N GLY A 11 -11.11 0.43 -6.17
CA GLY A 11 -10.31 1.42 -6.88
C GLY A 11 -9.69 0.86 -8.16
N TYR A 12 -10.10 1.35 -9.33
CA TYR A 12 -9.55 0.96 -10.63
C TYR A 12 -8.82 2.13 -11.29
N GLY A 13 -7.96 2.79 -10.48
CA GLY A 13 -6.97 3.76 -10.93
C GLY A 13 -5.65 3.08 -11.31
N GLY A 14 -4.53 3.83 -11.28
CA GLY A 14 -3.22 3.32 -11.66
C GLY A 14 -2.81 2.05 -10.91
N MET A 15 -2.87 2.07 -9.56
CA MET A 15 -2.52 0.90 -8.74
C MET A 15 -3.56 -0.21 -8.82
N GLY A 16 -4.85 0.11 -8.84
CA GLY A 16 -5.89 -0.91 -9.02
C GLY A 16 -5.75 -1.65 -10.35
N GLY A 17 -5.51 -0.94 -11.45
CA GLY A 17 -5.22 -1.55 -12.74
C GLY A 17 -3.94 -2.39 -12.74
N TRP A 18 -2.91 -1.98 -11.99
CA TRP A 18 -1.71 -2.78 -11.81
C TRP A 18 -2.01 -4.09 -11.06
N HIS A 19 -2.78 -4.02 -9.96
CA HIS A 19 -3.19 -5.20 -9.20
C HIS A 19 -3.99 -6.17 -10.05
N THR A 20 -4.99 -5.70 -10.78
CA THR A 20 -5.82 -6.58 -11.62
C THR A 20 -4.98 -7.30 -12.68
N LYS A 21 -4.05 -6.59 -13.32
CA LYS A 21 -3.12 -7.20 -14.28
C LYS A 21 -2.26 -8.29 -13.62
N ARG A 22 -1.69 -8.04 -12.43
CA ARG A 22 -0.83 -9.02 -11.74
C ARG A 22 -1.62 -10.24 -11.26
N LEU A 23 -2.85 -10.06 -10.78
CA LEU A 23 -3.70 -11.19 -10.40
C LEU A 23 -4.00 -12.12 -11.59
N GLN A 24 -4.19 -11.57 -12.78
CA GLN A 24 -4.41 -12.35 -14.00
C GLN A 24 -3.16 -13.11 -14.50
N GLU A 25 -1.95 -12.69 -14.08
CA GLU A 25 -0.69 -13.33 -14.47
C GLU A 25 -0.37 -14.61 -13.66
N ILE A 26 -1.13 -14.92 -12.59
CA ILE A 26 -0.90 -16.07 -11.72
C ILE A 26 -2.12 -16.99 -11.61
N PRO A 27 -2.63 -17.50 -12.75
CA PRO A 27 -3.81 -18.34 -12.76
C PRO A 27 -3.60 -19.63 -11.95
N GLY A 28 -4.66 -20.12 -11.32
CA GLY A 28 -4.61 -21.31 -10.47
C GLY A 28 -4.13 -21.09 -9.04
N VAL A 29 -3.53 -19.94 -8.74
CA VAL A 29 -3.20 -19.52 -7.37
C VAL A 29 -4.28 -18.58 -6.85
N VAL A 30 -4.61 -17.56 -7.65
CA VAL A 30 -5.69 -16.61 -7.37
C VAL A 30 -6.57 -16.43 -8.60
N GLU A 31 -7.78 -15.94 -8.38
CA GLU A 31 -8.74 -15.54 -9.42
C GLU A 31 -9.20 -14.11 -9.16
N LEU A 32 -9.15 -13.26 -10.19
CA LEU A 32 -9.73 -11.93 -10.13
C LEU A 32 -11.26 -12.05 -10.20
N ALA A 33 -11.94 -11.73 -9.10
CA ALA A 33 -13.40 -11.76 -9.02
C ALA A 33 -14.03 -10.55 -9.72
N GLY A 34 -13.39 -9.39 -9.63
CA GLY A 34 -13.86 -8.16 -10.25
C GLY A 34 -13.28 -6.92 -9.58
N VAL A 35 -13.79 -5.77 -10.00
CA VAL A 35 -13.39 -4.46 -9.46
C VAL A 35 -14.61 -3.63 -9.08
N TYR A 36 -14.40 -2.64 -8.22
CA TYR A 36 -15.33 -1.55 -7.98
C TYR A 36 -14.57 -0.23 -7.89
N ASP A 37 -15.05 0.80 -8.59
CA ASP A 37 -14.57 2.18 -8.42
C ASP A 37 -15.78 3.11 -8.25
N ILE A 38 -15.62 4.14 -7.45
CA ILE A 38 -16.66 5.18 -7.26
C ILE A 38 -16.93 5.96 -8.55
N LYS A 39 -15.98 5.98 -9.48
CA LYS A 39 -16.09 6.65 -10.78
C LYS A 39 -16.63 5.69 -11.82
N PRO A 40 -17.86 5.92 -12.35
CA PRO A 40 -18.50 5.02 -13.34
C PRO A 40 -17.63 4.77 -14.57
N GLU A 41 -16.89 5.78 -15.02
CA GLU A 41 -16.01 5.66 -16.21
C GLU A 41 -14.89 4.63 -16.01
N ARG A 42 -14.45 4.41 -14.76
CA ARG A 42 -13.44 3.39 -14.45
C ARG A 42 -14.04 1.99 -14.43
N ASN A 43 -15.25 1.83 -13.92
CA ASN A 43 -15.99 0.56 -13.98
C ASN A 43 -16.20 0.16 -15.43
N LYS A 44 -16.66 1.11 -16.28
CA LYS A 44 -16.79 0.88 -17.72
C LYS A 44 -15.47 0.48 -18.39
N ALA A 45 -14.37 1.16 -18.04
CA ALA A 45 -13.06 0.80 -18.57
C ALA A 45 -12.62 -0.61 -18.13
N ALA A 46 -13.00 -1.07 -16.95
CA ALA A 46 -12.75 -2.45 -16.51
C ALA A 46 -13.54 -3.45 -17.36
N GLU A 47 -14.82 -3.20 -17.60
CA GLU A 47 -15.68 -4.05 -18.46
C GLU A 47 -15.15 -4.12 -19.89
N GLU A 48 -14.70 -3.01 -20.46
CA GLU A 48 -14.07 -2.97 -21.80
C GLU A 48 -12.78 -3.81 -21.86
N ASN A 49 -12.09 -3.99 -20.72
CA ASN A 49 -10.95 -4.89 -20.57
C ASN A 49 -11.34 -6.34 -20.18
N GLY A 50 -12.62 -6.68 -20.21
CA GLY A 50 -13.12 -8.02 -19.88
C GLY A 50 -13.09 -8.34 -18.40
N ILE A 51 -13.00 -7.34 -17.51
CA ILE A 51 -13.02 -7.48 -16.06
C ILE A 51 -14.41 -7.17 -15.55
N HIS A 52 -14.98 -8.05 -14.72
CA HIS A 52 -16.25 -7.80 -14.07
C HIS A 52 -16.18 -6.56 -13.18
N ALA A 53 -17.11 -5.63 -13.34
CA ALA A 53 -17.26 -4.47 -12.48
C ALA A 53 -18.54 -4.60 -11.63
N TYR A 54 -18.37 -4.52 -10.31
CA TYR A 54 -19.49 -4.47 -9.40
C TYR A 54 -20.23 -3.14 -9.52
N SER A 55 -21.57 -3.17 -9.48
CA SER A 55 -22.40 -1.97 -9.59
C SER A 55 -22.33 -1.07 -8.35
N SER A 56 -21.98 -1.66 -7.19
CA SER A 56 -21.78 -0.94 -5.93
C SER A 56 -20.74 -1.63 -5.04
N PHE A 57 -20.24 -0.89 -4.05
CA PHE A 57 -19.36 -1.46 -3.04
C PHE A 57 -20.07 -2.48 -2.17
N GLU A 58 -21.34 -2.25 -1.87
CA GLU A 58 -22.20 -3.16 -1.12
C GLU A 58 -22.40 -4.50 -1.85
N GLU A 59 -22.56 -4.48 -3.18
CA GLU A 59 -22.62 -5.68 -4.00
C GLU A 59 -21.34 -6.50 -3.88
N LEU A 60 -20.16 -5.86 -4.02
CA LEU A 60 -18.87 -6.50 -3.82
C LEU A 60 -18.75 -7.12 -2.42
N LEU A 61 -19.15 -6.41 -1.37
CA LEU A 61 -19.10 -6.91 0.00
C LEU A 61 -20.07 -8.09 0.22
N ALA A 62 -21.22 -8.09 -0.45
CA ALA A 62 -22.21 -9.16 -0.36
C ALA A 62 -21.82 -10.43 -1.13
N ASP A 63 -20.91 -10.35 -2.09
CA ASP A 63 -20.46 -11.52 -2.86
C ASP A 63 -19.69 -12.51 -1.97
N LYS A 64 -20.36 -13.63 -1.63
CA LYS A 64 -19.80 -14.70 -0.78
C LYS A 64 -18.66 -15.48 -1.42
N THR A 65 -18.43 -15.30 -2.71
CA THR A 65 -17.34 -15.98 -3.43
C THR A 65 -16.03 -15.21 -3.35
N VAL A 66 -16.03 -13.94 -2.95
CA VAL A 66 -14.84 -13.11 -2.74
C VAL A 66 -14.25 -13.40 -1.37
N ASP A 67 -12.99 -13.82 -1.36
CA ASP A 67 -12.22 -14.12 -0.15
C ASP A 67 -11.40 -12.91 0.32
N VAL A 68 -10.84 -12.14 -0.63
CA VAL A 68 -9.88 -11.05 -0.39
C VAL A 68 -10.30 -9.81 -1.14
N VAL A 69 -10.16 -8.66 -0.52
CA VAL A 69 -10.35 -7.36 -1.18
C VAL A 69 -9.08 -6.52 -1.06
N THR A 70 -8.50 -6.15 -2.20
CA THR A 70 -7.40 -5.19 -2.28
C THR A 70 -7.97 -3.78 -2.41
N VAL A 71 -7.57 -2.89 -1.51
CA VAL A 71 -8.04 -1.50 -1.42
C VAL A 71 -6.97 -0.58 -1.97
N ALA A 72 -7.19 -0.06 -3.19
CA ALA A 72 -6.26 0.77 -3.97
C ALA A 72 -6.88 2.14 -4.33
N ILE A 73 -7.24 2.89 -3.30
CA ILE A 73 -7.95 4.18 -3.34
C ILE A 73 -7.08 5.27 -2.69
N PRO A 74 -7.50 6.56 -2.63
CA PRO A 74 -6.79 7.59 -1.88
C PRO A 74 -6.62 7.26 -0.39
N ASN A 75 -5.48 7.67 0.18
CA ASN A 75 -4.99 7.26 1.50
C ASN A 75 -5.98 7.55 2.63
N ASP A 76 -6.67 8.68 2.57
CA ASP A 76 -7.66 9.13 3.57
C ASP A 76 -8.88 8.20 3.68
N GLN A 77 -9.12 7.35 2.67
CA GLN A 77 -10.25 6.43 2.63
C GLN A 77 -9.89 4.99 3.06
N HIS A 78 -8.62 4.66 3.21
CA HIS A 78 -8.18 3.29 3.50
C HIS A 78 -8.82 2.72 4.76
N LYS A 79 -8.81 3.47 5.88
CA LYS A 79 -9.38 3.02 7.15
C LYS A 79 -10.84 2.60 6.99
N LYS A 80 -11.67 3.51 6.46
CA LYS A 80 -13.11 3.28 6.34
C LYS A 80 -13.41 2.03 5.51
N VAL A 81 -12.81 1.95 4.34
CA VAL A 81 -13.08 0.86 3.38
C VAL A 81 -12.54 -0.47 3.89
N CYS A 82 -11.32 -0.51 4.44
CA CYS A 82 -10.76 -1.75 5.00
C CYS A 82 -11.58 -2.28 6.18
N ILE A 83 -12.09 -1.41 7.06
CA ILE A 83 -12.96 -1.84 8.17
C ILE A 83 -14.25 -2.48 7.63
N GLN A 84 -14.90 -1.87 6.64
CA GLN A 84 -16.11 -2.42 6.03
C GLN A 84 -15.84 -3.78 5.34
N VAL A 85 -14.69 -3.94 4.68
CA VAL A 85 -14.26 -5.22 4.11
C VAL A 85 -14.14 -6.29 5.21
N MET A 86 -13.46 -5.97 6.31
CA MET A 86 -13.30 -6.90 7.43
C MET A 86 -14.63 -7.24 8.10
N GLU A 87 -15.54 -6.28 8.24
CA GLU A 87 -16.89 -6.48 8.79
C GLU A 87 -17.76 -7.36 7.90
N ALA A 88 -17.50 -7.36 6.58
CA ALA A 88 -18.12 -8.30 5.64
C ALA A 88 -17.47 -9.71 5.68
N GLY A 89 -16.52 -9.95 6.60
CA GLY A 89 -15.86 -11.25 6.80
C GLY A 89 -14.80 -11.57 5.75
N LYS A 90 -14.30 -10.58 5.02
CA LYS A 90 -13.27 -10.75 3.98
C LYS A 90 -11.90 -10.29 4.47
N VAL A 91 -10.85 -10.85 3.89
CA VAL A 91 -9.47 -10.36 4.09
C VAL A 91 -9.32 -9.00 3.43
N ALA A 92 -8.75 -8.02 4.16
CA ALA A 92 -8.44 -6.70 3.63
C ALA A 92 -6.95 -6.53 3.37
N ILE A 93 -6.58 -6.16 2.15
CA ILE A 93 -5.22 -5.74 1.78
C ILE A 93 -5.29 -4.25 1.43
N SER A 94 -4.67 -3.41 2.27
CA SER A 94 -4.59 -1.96 1.99
C SER A 94 -3.36 -1.64 1.16
N GLU A 95 -3.48 -0.70 0.23
CA GLU A 95 -2.31 -0.01 -0.30
C GLU A 95 -1.63 0.83 0.79
N LYS A 96 -0.40 1.16 0.51
CA LYS A 96 0.42 2.05 1.34
C LYS A 96 0.20 3.53 0.95
N PRO A 97 0.42 4.49 1.84
CA PRO A 97 0.48 4.33 3.30
C PRO A 97 -0.85 3.83 3.85
N VAL A 98 -0.78 2.99 4.85
CA VAL A 98 -1.99 2.33 5.38
C VAL A 98 -2.99 3.31 5.98
N THR A 99 -2.49 4.33 6.68
CA THR A 99 -3.27 5.42 7.30
C THR A 99 -2.43 6.70 7.37
N LEU A 100 -3.08 7.81 7.70
CA LEU A 100 -2.43 9.10 7.89
C LEU A 100 -2.05 9.38 9.36
N CYS A 101 -2.54 8.58 10.30
CA CYS A 101 -2.18 8.66 11.71
C CYS A 101 -2.28 7.30 12.40
N THR A 102 -1.61 7.18 13.56
CA THR A 102 -1.59 5.93 14.35
C THR A 102 -2.95 5.56 14.91
N ALA A 103 -3.75 6.52 15.33
CA ALA A 103 -5.10 6.26 15.85
C ALA A 103 -5.98 5.50 14.84
N ASP A 104 -5.93 5.90 13.58
CA ASP A 104 -6.66 5.22 12.50
C ASP A 104 -6.18 3.78 12.29
N LEU A 105 -4.87 3.54 12.39
CA LEU A 105 -4.32 2.20 12.31
C LEU A 105 -4.75 1.34 13.51
N GLU A 106 -4.79 1.90 14.71
CA GLU A 106 -5.26 1.20 15.90
C GLU A 106 -6.72 0.77 15.77
N GLU A 107 -7.58 1.62 15.18
CA GLU A 107 -8.98 1.26 14.88
C GLU A 107 -9.05 0.11 13.86
N MET A 108 -8.22 0.11 12.82
CA MET A 108 -8.17 -0.99 11.83
C MET A 108 -7.70 -2.30 12.48
N ILE A 109 -6.69 -2.25 13.34
CA ILE A 109 -6.20 -3.41 14.11
C ILE A 109 -7.30 -3.92 15.05
N ALA A 110 -8.02 -3.02 15.73
CA ALA A 110 -9.15 -3.38 16.59
C ALA A 110 -10.30 -4.04 15.78
N ALA A 111 -10.60 -3.53 14.58
CA ALA A 111 -11.59 -4.13 13.70
C ALA A 111 -11.17 -5.54 13.26
N SER A 112 -9.93 -5.74 12.85
CA SER A 112 -9.38 -7.07 12.51
C SER A 112 -9.53 -8.06 13.67
N LYS A 113 -9.18 -7.65 14.89
CA LYS A 113 -9.34 -8.48 16.10
C LYS A 113 -10.82 -8.78 16.41
N ARG A 114 -11.70 -7.79 16.26
CA ARG A 114 -13.14 -7.94 16.54
C ARG A 114 -13.83 -8.86 15.56
N THR A 115 -13.50 -8.75 14.27
CA THR A 115 -14.13 -9.54 13.21
C THR A 115 -13.47 -10.91 13.01
N GLY A 116 -12.24 -11.11 13.50
CA GLY A 116 -11.41 -12.27 13.19
C GLY A 116 -10.88 -12.29 11.75
N SER A 117 -11.12 -11.22 10.97
CA SER A 117 -10.64 -11.10 9.59
C SER A 117 -9.19 -10.65 9.54
N VAL A 118 -8.43 -11.21 8.61
CA VAL A 118 -7.03 -10.81 8.38
C VAL A 118 -6.99 -9.44 7.72
N PHE A 119 -6.09 -8.61 8.22
CA PHE A 119 -5.75 -7.32 7.64
C PHE A 119 -4.24 -7.24 7.38
N THR A 120 -3.85 -6.76 6.21
CA THR A 120 -2.44 -6.56 5.85
C THR A 120 -2.25 -5.35 4.93
N VAL A 121 -0.98 -4.93 4.76
CA VAL A 121 -0.59 -3.79 3.95
C VAL A 121 0.29 -4.25 2.80
N HIS A 122 0.05 -3.71 1.60
CA HIS A 122 0.82 -4.01 0.40
C HIS A 122 2.15 -3.25 0.39
N GLN A 123 3.10 -3.64 1.25
CA GLN A 123 4.47 -3.12 1.24
C GLN A 123 5.31 -3.83 0.17
N ASN A 124 4.98 -3.57 -1.08
CA ASN A 124 5.52 -4.27 -2.26
C ASN A 124 7.03 -4.15 -2.41
N ARG A 125 7.63 -3.01 -2.01
CA ARG A 125 9.07 -2.79 -2.18
C ARG A 125 9.96 -3.59 -1.24
N ARG A 126 9.39 -4.36 -0.32
CA ARG A 126 10.11 -5.44 0.39
C ARG A 126 10.62 -6.52 -0.56
N TRP A 127 10.06 -6.59 -1.76
CA TRP A 127 10.36 -7.59 -2.77
C TRP A 127 11.18 -7.03 -3.94
N ASP A 128 11.56 -5.75 -3.91
CA ASP A 128 12.44 -5.14 -4.91
C ASP A 128 13.80 -5.87 -4.91
N GLU A 129 14.31 -6.21 -6.08
CA GLU A 129 15.52 -7.03 -6.22
C GLU A 129 16.74 -6.37 -5.60
N ASP A 130 16.91 -5.06 -5.81
CA ASP A 130 18.00 -4.26 -5.26
C ASP A 130 18.00 -4.28 -3.72
N PHE A 131 16.82 -4.08 -3.11
CA PHE A 131 16.66 -4.18 -1.66
C PHE A 131 16.98 -5.59 -1.15
N ARG A 132 16.46 -6.64 -1.80
CA ARG A 132 16.70 -8.03 -1.42
C ARG A 132 18.15 -8.41 -1.48
N VAL A 133 18.88 -7.93 -2.51
CA VAL A 133 20.33 -8.13 -2.64
C VAL A 133 21.07 -7.41 -1.53
N ALA A 134 20.75 -6.13 -1.30
CA ALA A 134 21.39 -5.33 -0.24
C ALA A 134 21.16 -5.94 1.16
N GLU A 135 19.93 -6.36 1.45
CA GLU A 135 19.58 -7.02 2.70
C GLU A 135 20.37 -8.32 2.91
N LYS A 136 20.44 -9.16 1.88
CA LYS A 136 21.20 -10.42 1.91
C LYS A 136 22.70 -10.19 2.18
N ILE A 137 23.30 -9.21 1.51
CA ILE A 137 24.70 -8.86 1.71
C ILE A 137 24.91 -8.31 3.12
N ALA A 138 24.07 -7.40 3.59
CA ALA A 138 24.18 -6.85 4.95
C ALA A 138 24.08 -7.94 6.04
N LYS A 139 23.20 -8.91 5.86
CA LYS A 139 22.99 -10.02 6.80
C LYS A 139 24.00 -11.16 6.67
N SER A 140 24.79 -11.21 5.61
CA SER A 140 25.75 -12.30 5.36
C SER A 140 27.00 -12.25 6.25
N GLY A 141 27.26 -11.12 6.92
CA GLY A 141 28.48 -10.89 7.67
C GLY A 141 29.69 -10.48 6.84
N GLN A 142 29.61 -10.50 5.51
CA GLN A 142 30.74 -10.14 4.59
C GLN A 142 31.20 -8.68 4.78
N LEU A 143 30.28 -7.78 5.18
CA LEU A 143 30.58 -6.37 5.44
C LEU A 143 31.11 -6.11 6.86
N GLY A 144 31.23 -7.16 7.70
CA GLY A 144 31.46 -6.99 9.10
C GLY A 144 30.27 -6.29 9.80
N ARG A 145 30.56 -5.41 10.73
CA ARG A 145 29.52 -4.63 11.43
C ARG A 145 29.00 -3.50 10.53
N VAL A 146 27.77 -3.60 10.09
CA VAL A 146 27.09 -2.50 9.39
C VAL A 146 26.76 -1.42 10.44
N PHE A 147 27.33 -0.23 10.28
CA PHE A 147 27.17 0.90 11.21
C PHE A 147 26.40 2.07 10.63
N ALA A 148 26.20 2.11 9.31
CA ALA A 148 25.41 3.12 8.62
C ALA A 148 24.77 2.55 7.35
N ILE A 149 23.55 2.99 7.07
CA ILE A 149 22.82 2.69 5.84
C ILE A 149 22.38 4.03 5.25
N GLN A 150 22.57 4.23 3.96
CA GLN A 150 22.03 5.36 3.23
C GLN A 150 21.16 4.83 2.09
N SER A 151 19.92 5.28 2.03
CA SER A 151 19.00 5.00 0.93
C SER A 151 18.58 6.31 0.28
N ARG A 152 18.64 6.39 -1.04
CA ARG A 152 18.30 7.60 -1.79
C ARG A 152 17.45 7.23 -3.00
N VAL A 153 16.34 7.95 -3.15
CA VAL A 153 15.49 7.90 -4.34
C VAL A 153 15.36 9.32 -4.89
N HIS A 154 15.64 9.46 -6.16
CA HIS A 154 15.54 10.74 -6.85
C HIS A 154 14.59 10.62 -8.03
N GLY A 155 13.75 11.62 -8.21
CA GLY A 155 12.86 11.77 -9.35
C GLY A 155 12.99 13.17 -9.96
N SER A 156 12.84 13.29 -11.26
CA SER A 156 12.91 14.56 -11.98
C SER A 156 11.53 15.15 -12.34
N ARG A 157 10.45 14.43 -12.04
CA ARG A 157 9.10 14.77 -12.51
C ARG A 157 8.25 15.51 -11.45
N GLY A 158 8.79 15.69 -10.23
CA GLY A 158 8.02 16.19 -9.10
C GLY A 158 6.93 15.22 -8.66
N ILE A 159 5.96 15.73 -7.91
CA ILE A 159 4.79 14.95 -7.46
C ILE A 159 3.80 14.83 -8.62
N PRO A 160 3.19 13.64 -8.84
CA PRO A 160 2.09 13.50 -9.81
C PRO A 160 0.94 14.47 -9.51
N GLY A 161 0.34 15.06 -10.53
CA GLY A 161 -0.76 16.01 -10.43
C GLY A 161 -2.12 15.38 -10.12
N ASP A 162 -2.21 14.62 -9.04
CA ASP A 162 -3.43 13.97 -8.56
C ASP A 162 -3.63 14.24 -7.05
N TRP A 163 -4.32 13.38 -6.34
CA TRP A 163 -4.53 13.46 -4.90
C TRP A 163 -3.22 13.58 -4.08
N ARG A 164 -2.07 13.19 -4.66
CA ARG A 164 -0.74 13.32 -4.02
C ARG A 164 -0.31 14.77 -3.78
N ASN A 165 -0.93 15.73 -4.46
CA ASN A 165 -0.71 17.15 -4.23
C ASN A 165 -1.54 17.73 -3.09
N THR A 166 -2.41 16.93 -2.47
CA THR A 166 -3.39 17.40 -1.48
C THR A 166 -3.07 16.80 -0.11
N LYS A 167 -2.79 17.66 0.85
CA LYS A 167 -2.47 17.27 2.23
C LYS A 167 -3.59 16.49 2.91
N ALA A 168 -4.85 16.92 2.70
CA ALA A 168 -6.01 16.24 3.27
C ALA A 168 -6.17 14.79 2.81
N GLN A 169 -5.68 14.46 1.60
CA GLN A 169 -5.71 13.11 1.05
C GLN A 169 -4.45 12.29 1.35
N GLY A 170 -3.54 12.84 2.16
CA GLY A 170 -2.27 12.19 2.49
C GLY A 170 -1.24 12.26 1.37
N GLY A 171 -1.18 13.39 0.67
CA GLY A 171 -0.14 13.67 -0.32
C GLY A 171 1.23 13.90 0.30
N GLY A 172 2.22 14.11 -0.55
CA GLY A 172 3.62 14.35 -0.19
C GLY A 172 4.53 13.12 -0.34
N MET A 173 5.80 13.41 -0.51
CA MET A 173 6.81 12.37 -0.80
C MET A 173 7.17 11.53 0.43
N VAL A 174 7.03 12.07 1.64
CA VAL A 174 7.20 11.27 2.87
C VAL A 174 6.18 10.14 2.92
N LEU A 175 4.92 10.42 2.59
CA LEU A 175 3.86 9.41 2.60
C LEU A 175 3.87 8.52 1.35
N ASP A 176 4.33 9.02 0.20
CA ASP A 176 4.38 8.21 -1.02
C ASP A 176 5.64 7.32 -1.09
N TRP A 177 6.84 7.90 -0.86
CA TRP A 177 8.11 7.17 -0.94
C TRP A 177 8.75 6.90 0.42
N GLY A 178 8.61 7.80 1.37
CA GLY A 178 9.22 7.65 2.69
C GLY A 178 8.79 6.39 3.41
N VAL A 179 7.54 5.99 3.30
CA VAL A 179 7.02 4.75 3.89
C VAL A 179 7.74 3.51 3.39
N HIS A 180 8.21 3.48 2.14
CA HIS A 180 9.01 2.39 1.60
C HIS A 180 10.43 2.38 2.14
N LEU A 181 11.08 3.54 2.14
CA LEU A 181 12.47 3.67 2.62
C LEU A 181 12.58 3.36 4.10
N LEU A 182 11.60 3.83 4.91
CA LEU A 182 11.52 3.54 6.34
C LEU A 182 11.29 2.07 6.63
N ASP A 183 10.38 1.44 5.89
CA ASP A 183 10.09 0.02 6.04
C ASP A 183 11.33 -0.84 5.73
N GLN A 184 11.99 -0.60 4.61
CA GLN A 184 13.21 -1.29 4.22
C GLN A 184 14.34 -1.08 5.23
N MET A 185 14.51 0.14 5.75
CA MET A 185 15.52 0.44 6.77
C MET A 185 15.23 -0.32 8.07
N ASN A 186 13.98 -0.33 8.53
CA ASN A 186 13.61 -1.07 9.73
C ASN A 186 13.83 -2.58 9.57
N MET A 187 13.57 -3.14 8.39
CA MET A 187 13.87 -4.54 8.09
C MET A 187 15.38 -4.84 8.14
N MET A 188 16.22 -3.95 7.61
CA MET A 188 17.68 -4.12 7.64
C MET A 188 18.25 -3.98 9.04
N MET A 189 17.77 -3.00 9.81
CA MET A 189 18.25 -2.74 11.19
C MET A 189 17.68 -3.74 12.20
N GLY A 190 16.51 -4.34 11.93
CA GLY A 190 15.85 -5.29 12.82
C GLY A 190 15.37 -4.71 14.15
N LYS A 191 15.32 -3.39 14.28
CA LYS A 191 14.89 -2.67 15.49
C LYS A 191 14.36 -1.28 15.13
N MET A 192 13.66 -0.66 16.10
CA MET A 192 13.14 0.69 15.94
C MET A 192 14.23 1.73 16.21
N PRO A 193 14.19 2.87 15.51
CA PRO A 193 15.10 3.98 15.79
C PRO A 193 14.78 4.62 17.16
N VAL A 194 15.81 5.12 17.85
CA VAL A 194 15.66 5.84 19.13
C VAL A 194 15.53 7.34 18.95
N SER A 195 15.94 7.87 17.81
CA SER A 195 15.73 9.28 17.46
C SER A 195 15.65 9.47 15.94
N VAL A 196 14.99 10.55 15.55
CA VAL A 196 14.88 10.99 14.16
C VAL A 196 15.14 12.49 14.08
N TYR A 197 15.85 12.89 13.03
CA TYR A 197 15.93 14.26 12.57
C TYR A 197 15.53 14.28 11.09
N ALA A 198 14.61 15.17 10.72
CA ALA A 198 14.12 15.24 9.34
C ALA A 198 13.95 16.70 8.89
N THR A 199 14.19 16.92 7.62
CA THR A 199 13.88 18.16 6.91
C THR A 199 13.00 17.83 5.72
N LEU A 200 12.00 18.66 5.47
CA LEU A 200 11.09 18.58 4.34
C LEU A 200 11.36 19.75 3.41
N SER A 201 11.16 19.57 2.13
CA SER A 201 11.22 20.63 1.12
C SER A 201 9.91 20.73 0.34
N ASN A 202 9.57 21.95 -0.04
CA ASN A 202 8.39 22.32 -0.81
C ASN A 202 8.87 23.21 -1.97
N VAL A 203 9.55 22.61 -2.97
CA VAL A 203 10.14 23.34 -4.10
C VAL A 203 9.11 23.57 -5.20
N THR A 204 8.29 22.55 -5.47
CA THR A 204 7.33 22.54 -6.58
C THR A 204 5.87 22.53 -6.11
N ASN A 205 5.63 22.35 -4.80
CA ASN A 205 4.30 22.28 -4.22
C ASN A 205 4.26 22.98 -2.87
N GLU A 206 3.29 23.90 -2.65
CA GLU A 206 3.18 24.67 -1.41
C GLU A 206 2.45 23.91 -0.30
N GLU A 207 1.60 22.94 -0.64
CA GLU A 207 0.72 22.25 0.31
C GLU A 207 1.37 21.01 0.94
N VAL A 208 2.15 20.27 0.14
CA VAL A 208 2.78 19.00 0.55
C VAL A 208 4.26 19.00 0.21
N ASP A 209 5.03 18.19 0.92
CA ASP A 209 6.45 18.01 0.66
C ASP A 209 6.70 17.31 -0.69
N ASP A 210 7.64 17.84 -1.46
CA ASP A 210 8.14 17.25 -2.71
C ASP A 210 9.53 16.64 -2.58
N GLY A 211 10.12 16.75 -1.40
CA GLY A 211 11.37 16.12 -1.02
C GLY A 211 11.56 16.07 0.48
N PHE A 212 12.37 15.14 0.94
CA PHE A 212 12.72 15.02 2.34
C PHE A 212 14.11 14.41 2.54
N THR A 213 14.72 14.73 3.66
CA THR A 213 15.88 14.01 4.19
C THR A 213 15.58 13.65 5.64
N ALA A 214 15.78 12.39 5.99
CA ALA A 214 15.58 11.92 7.35
C ALA A 214 16.80 11.10 7.82
N THR A 215 17.28 11.40 9.02
CA THR A 215 18.37 10.68 9.68
C THR A 215 17.82 9.99 10.91
N PHE A 216 18.04 8.70 11.01
CA PHE A 216 17.60 7.85 12.12
C PHE A 216 18.79 7.33 12.89
N LYS A 217 18.72 7.43 14.20
CA LYS A 217 19.71 6.83 15.10
C LYS A 217 19.15 5.54 15.68
N PHE A 218 19.95 4.50 15.63
CA PHE A 218 19.68 3.20 16.27
C PHE A 218 20.74 2.94 17.35
N ASP A 219 20.37 2.19 18.38
CA ASP A 219 21.31 1.74 19.45
C ASP A 219 22.19 0.59 18.99
#